data_2117d385fb55a3f8129f31d0b0de49d7
#
_entry.id   2117d385fb55a3f8129f31d0b0de49d7
#
_cell.length_a   1.000
_cell.length_b   1.000
_cell.length_c   1.000
_cell.angle_alpha   90.00
_cell.angle_beta   90.00
_cell.angle_gamma   90.00
#
_symmetry.space_group_name_H-M   'P 1'
#
loop_
_entity.id
_entity.type
_entity.pdbx_description
1 polymer ?
#
loop_
_entity_poly.entity_id
_entity_poly.type
_entity_poly.pdbx_seq_one_letter_code
_entity_poly.pdbx_strand_id
1 'polypeptide(L)'
;MKKALRLILLCCLGSVPLLAQVPTDSPVDVLRTPGWNKGVFMGGGTTVDSFPSGYNLLVGFRMARVMTNEHGSGIFRGTFELGFDIIPLNEYWINGGQYSGGVDPVFWKWNFTSGRKVAPYAAIVGGVVFSNHNLPPGDTSQVNFTSGLEVGAQIFGNGKNSWNLSVKPYHLSNASLGNHNPGLNANLQFMLGYTWH
;
A
#
# COMPACT_ATOMS: atom_id res chain seq x y z
N MET A 1 -23.11 14.51 12.70
CA MET A 1 -21.90 13.79 12.22
C MET A 1 -20.89 14.59 11.42
N LYS A 2 -21.17 15.82 10.95
CA LYS A 2 -20.19 16.63 10.12
C LYS A 2 -19.11 17.39 10.92
N LYS A 3 -19.12 17.36 12.26
CA LYS A 3 -18.14 18.12 13.10
C LYS A 3 -16.94 17.29 13.59
N ALA A 4 -17.00 15.96 13.54
CA ALA A 4 -15.90 15.12 14.02
C ALA A 4 -14.74 14.98 13.01
N LEU A 5 -15.01 15.15 11.71
CA LEU A 5 -13.99 14.99 10.65
C LEU A 5 -12.98 16.15 10.59
N ARG A 6 -13.33 17.33 11.14
CA ARG A 6 -12.44 18.51 11.13
C ARG A 6 -11.35 18.49 12.21
N LEU A 7 -11.50 17.67 13.24
CA LEU A 7 -10.56 17.63 14.37
C LEU A 7 -9.35 16.72 14.12
N ILE A 8 -9.49 15.71 13.27
CA ILE A 8 -8.43 14.73 13.00
C ILE A 8 -7.35 15.32 12.07
N LEU A 9 -7.70 16.28 11.22
CA LEU A 9 -6.74 16.89 10.27
C LEU A 9 -5.82 17.94 10.92
N LEU A 10 -6.17 18.46 12.09
CA LEU A 10 -5.42 19.56 12.75
C LEU A 10 -4.35 19.06 13.73
N CYS A 11 -4.40 17.81 14.17
CA CYS A 11 -3.43 17.28 15.13
C CYS A 11 -2.11 16.80 14.52
N CYS A 12 -1.98 16.75 13.18
CA CYS A 12 -0.76 16.30 12.53
C CYS A 12 0.24 17.41 12.16
N LEU A 13 -0.06 18.68 12.50
CA LEU A 13 0.79 19.82 12.13
C LEU A 13 1.64 20.40 13.27
N GLY A 14 1.73 19.70 14.39
CA GLY A 14 2.49 20.14 15.56
C GLY A 14 3.94 19.65 15.57
N SER A 15 4.87 20.60 15.46
CA SER A 15 6.32 20.52 15.73
C SER A 15 7.19 19.71 14.76
N VAL A 16 7.71 20.41 13.76
CA VAL A 16 8.88 19.98 12.98
C VAL A 16 10.14 20.40 13.74
N PRO A 17 10.97 19.48 14.25
CA PRO A 17 12.29 19.85 14.73
C PRO A 17 13.22 20.16 13.56
N LEU A 18 13.95 21.26 13.71
CA LEU A 18 14.94 21.81 12.81
C LEU A 18 16.04 20.78 12.45
N LEU A 19 16.36 20.76 11.17
CA LEU A 19 17.61 20.32 10.51
C LEU A 19 18.69 19.70 11.42
N ALA A 20 18.59 18.43 11.73
CA ALA A 20 19.74 17.66 12.14
C ALA A 20 20.42 17.11 10.87
N GLN A 21 21.71 17.37 10.67
CA GLN A 21 22.52 16.65 9.70
C GLN A 21 22.37 15.15 9.99
N VAL A 22 21.87 14.41 9.02
CA VAL A 22 21.70 12.95 9.16
C VAL A 22 23.10 12.35 9.17
N PRO A 23 23.51 11.63 10.23
CA PRO A 23 24.80 10.93 10.26
C PRO A 23 24.91 9.95 9.11
N THR A 24 26.14 9.77 8.62
CA THR A 24 26.50 9.01 7.42
C THR A 24 26.27 7.49 7.47
N ASP A 25 25.73 6.94 8.57
CA ASP A 25 25.49 5.49 8.71
C ASP A 25 24.06 5.21 9.24
N SER A 26 23.06 5.66 8.50
CA SER A 26 21.66 5.41 8.85
C SER A 26 21.15 4.18 8.09
N PRO A 27 20.43 3.24 8.71
CA PRO A 27 19.78 2.14 8.00
C PRO A 27 18.89 2.60 6.82
N VAL A 28 18.32 3.81 6.90
CA VAL A 28 17.51 4.41 5.83
C VAL A 28 18.36 4.77 4.61
N ASP A 29 19.70 4.85 4.72
CA ASP A 29 20.58 5.23 3.59
C ASP A 29 20.46 4.26 2.41
N VAL A 30 20.05 3.02 2.64
CA VAL A 30 19.77 2.05 1.58
C VAL A 30 18.67 2.53 0.60
N LEU A 31 17.79 3.42 1.04
CA LEU A 31 16.74 4.02 0.20
C LEU A 31 17.20 5.28 -0.54
N ARG A 32 18.38 5.82 -0.27
CA ARG A 32 18.83 7.12 -0.82
C ARG A 32 19.47 7.02 -2.19
N THR A 33 19.77 5.82 -2.64
CA THR A 33 20.40 5.53 -3.93
C THR A 33 19.65 4.43 -4.67
N PRO A 34 19.73 4.37 -6.00
CA PRO A 34 19.14 3.31 -6.79
C PRO A 34 19.53 1.91 -6.30
N GLY A 35 18.58 1.04 -6.08
CA GLY A 35 18.78 -0.32 -5.59
C GLY A 35 17.52 -1.16 -5.68
N TRP A 36 17.66 -2.49 -5.68
CA TRP A 36 16.56 -3.43 -5.70
C TRP A 36 16.10 -3.77 -4.28
N ASN A 37 14.78 -3.80 -4.11
CA ASN A 37 14.10 -4.21 -2.90
C ASN A 37 13.21 -5.41 -3.20
N LYS A 38 13.21 -6.39 -2.30
CA LYS A 38 12.32 -7.56 -2.37
C LYS A 38 11.60 -7.68 -1.04
N GLY A 39 10.33 -8.02 -1.07
CA GLY A 39 9.55 -8.12 0.16
C GLY A 39 8.47 -9.17 0.11
N VAL A 40 8.03 -9.53 1.28
CA VAL A 40 6.80 -10.29 1.50
C VAL A 40 5.86 -9.44 2.33
N PHE A 41 4.59 -9.60 2.12
CA PHE A 41 3.58 -8.90 2.90
C PHE A 41 2.34 -9.75 3.11
N MET A 42 1.64 -9.43 4.16
CA MET A 42 0.28 -9.90 4.42
C MET A 42 -0.58 -8.72 4.81
N GLY A 43 -1.87 -8.85 4.62
CA GLY A 43 -2.79 -7.80 4.99
C GLY A 43 -4.20 -8.31 5.13
N GLY A 44 -5.01 -7.51 5.78
CA GLY A 44 -6.43 -7.75 5.91
C GLY A 44 -7.17 -6.44 5.88
N GLY A 45 -8.41 -6.48 5.41
CA GLY A 45 -9.20 -5.29 5.24
C GLY A 45 -10.68 -5.54 5.29
N THR A 46 -11.41 -4.45 5.26
CA THR A 46 -12.86 -4.45 5.24
C THR A 46 -13.39 -3.46 4.23
N THR A 47 -14.56 -3.74 3.69
CA THR A 47 -15.31 -2.76 2.93
C THR A 47 -15.83 -1.68 3.87
N VAL A 48 -15.66 -0.43 3.47
CA VAL A 48 -16.14 0.75 4.20
C VAL A 48 -17.16 1.45 3.32
N ASP A 49 -18.38 1.62 3.80
CA ASP A 49 -19.45 2.27 3.04
C ASP A 49 -19.75 1.61 1.68
N SER A 50 -19.64 0.28 1.64
CA SER A 50 -19.94 -0.52 0.44
C SER A 50 -21.00 -1.57 0.75
N PHE A 51 -21.84 -1.86 -0.24
CA PHE A 51 -22.74 -3.01 -0.19
C PHE A 51 -22.44 -3.93 -1.39
N PRO A 52 -22.21 -5.22 -1.18
CA PRO A 52 -22.23 -5.93 0.10
C PRO A 52 -21.00 -5.65 0.97
N SER A 53 -21.19 -5.65 2.28
CA SER A 53 -20.11 -5.54 3.26
C SER A 53 -19.32 -6.84 3.36
N GLY A 54 -18.05 -6.76 3.66
CA GLY A 54 -17.19 -7.92 3.81
C GLY A 54 -15.80 -7.56 4.30
N TYR A 55 -14.97 -8.57 4.39
CA TYR A 55 -13.56 -8.44 4.74
C TYR A 55 -12.70 -9.33 3.83
N ASN A 56 -11.40 -9.09 3.81
CA ASN A 56 -10.46 -9.93 3.09
C ASN A 56 -9.17 -10.13 3.86
N LEU A 57 -8.46 -11.19 3.50
CA LEU A 57 -7.10 -11.50 3.92
C LEU A 57 -6.26 -11.80 2.70
N LEU A 58 -5.04 -11.26 2.66
CA LEU A 58 -4.15 -11.48 1.54
C LEU A 58 -2.71 -11.71 1.97
N VAL A 59 -1.97 -12.40 1.10
CA VAL A 59 -0.52 -12.58 1.19
C VAL A 59 0.09 -12.31 -0.17
N GLY A 60 1.22 -11.62 -0.20
CA GLY A 60 1.87 -11.29 -1.45
C GLY A 60 3.37 -11.09 -1.35
N PHE A 61 3.96 -10.92 -2.52
CA PHE A 61 5.37 -10.64 -2.75
C PHE A 61 5.48 -9.30 -3.48
N ARG A 62 6.43 -8.48 -3.08
CA ARG A 62 6.77 -7.21 -3.73
C ARG A 62 8.17 -7.26 -4.26
N MET A 63 8.35 -6.83 -5.51
CA MET A 63 9.64 -6.55 -6.09
C MET A 63 9.64 -5.11 -6.58
N ALA A 64 10.60 -4.31 -6.09
CA ALA A 64 10.67 -2.90 -6.41
C ALA A 64 12.11 -2.42 -6.59
N ARG A 65 12.28 -1.28 -7.21
CA ARG A 65 13.58 -0.64 -7.40
C ARG A 65 13.48 0.84 -7.09
N VAL A 66 14.36 1.32 -6.21
CA VAL A 66 14.61 2.74 -6.07
C VAL A 66 15.21 3.25 -7.37
N MET A 67 14.58 4.21 -8.01
CA MET A 67 14.91 4.69 -9.35
C MET A 67 15.80 5.94 -9.34
N THR A 68 15.69 6.74 -8.28
CA THR A 68 16.36 8.04 -8.19
C THR A 68 17.34 8.07 -7.04
N ASN A 69 18.37 8.92 -7.15
CA ASN A 69 19.08 9.38 -5.97
C ASN A 69 18.18 10.23 -5.10
N GLU A 70 18.53 10.38 -3.82
CA GLU A 70 17.83 11.26 -2.90
C GLU A 70 17.83 12.70 -3.42
N HIS A 71 16.66 13.34 -3.38
CA HIS A 71 16.47 14.75 -3.74
C HIS A 71 15.36 15.39 -2.91
N GLY A 72 15.17 16.69 -3.10
CA GLY A 72 14.28 17.48 -2.26
C GLY A 72 14.93 17.93 -0.95
N SER A 73 14.14 18.53 -0.08
CA SER A 73 14.62 19.08 1.18
C SER A 73 13.60 18.90 2.32
N GLY A 74 14.09 19.01 3.55
CA GLY A 74 13.24 18.92 4.74
C GLY A 74 12.50 17.60 4.80
N ILE A 75 11.23 17.65 5.13
CA ILE A 75 10.35 16.47 5.26
C ILE A 75 10.01 15.81 3.90
N PHE A 76 10.15 16.53 2.79
CA PHE A 76 9.89 16.03 1.44
C PHE A 76 11.12 15.42 0.78
N ARG A 77 12.28 15.43 1.47
CA ARG A 77 13.48 14.77 0.98
C ARG A 77 13.23 13.27 0.82
N GLY A 78 13.57 12.72 -0.35
CA GLY A 78 13.24 11.33 -0.61
C GLY A 78 13.68 10.81 -1.96
N THR A 79 13.21 9.62 -2.29
CA THR A 79 13.48 8.90 -3.51
C THR A 79 12.21 8.32 -4.11
N PHE A 80 12.22 8.20 -5.43
CA PHE A 80 11.15 7.55 -6.16
C PHE A 80 11.48 6.06 -6.38
N GLU A 81 10.51 5.19 -6.15
CA GLU A 81 10.62 3.74 -6.28
C GLU A 81 9.48 3.20 -7.15
N LEU A 82 9.83 2.31 -8.08
CA LEU A 82 8.88 1.57 -8.92
C LEU A 82 8.92 0.10 -8.58
N GLY A 83 7.77 -0.55 -8.61
CA GLY A 83 7.68 -1.97 -8.34
C GLY A 83 6.39 -2.59 -8.84
N PHE A 84 6.24 -3.85 -8.51
CA PHE A 84 5.03 -4.62 -8.72
C PHE A 84 4.82 -5.60 -7.57
N ASP A 85 3.57 -5.97 -7.36
CA ASP A 85 3.16 -6.99 -6.39
C ASP A 85 2.60 -8.21 -7.11
N ILE A 86 2.90 -9.39 -6.57
CA ILE A 86 2.23 -10.66 -6.90
C ILE A 86 1.47 -11.08 -5.66
N ILE A 87 0.19 -11.29 -5.79
CA ILE A 87 -0.73 -11.63 -4.69
C ILE A 87 -1.32 -13.01 -4.99
N PRO A 88 -0.62 -14.11 -4.63
CA PRO A 88 -1.09 -15.45 -4.93
C PRO A 88 -2.31 -15.86 -4.10
N LEU A 89 -2.55 -15.20 -2.97
CA LEU A 89 -3.66 -15.47 -2.09
C LEU A 89 -4.32 -14.16 -1.68
N ASN A 90 -5.60 -14.04 -2.01
CA ASN A 90 -6.47 -13.00 -1.49
C ASN A 90 -7.88 -13.59 -1.35
N GLU A 91 -8.29 -13.87 -0.15
CA GLU A 91 -9.59 -14.44 0.14
C GLU A 91 -10.53 -13.34 0.60
N TYR A 92 -11.69 -13.25 -0.02
CA TYR A 92 -12.77 -12.33 0.33
C TYR A 92 -13.91 -13.09 0.97
N TRP A 93 -14.44 -12.57 2.06
CA TRP A 93 -15.66 -13.05 2.73
C TRP A 93 -16.77 -12.01 2.57
N ILE A 94 -17.43 -12.09 1.41
CA ILE A 94 -18.56 -11.23 1.01
C ILE A 94 -19.68 -12.15 0.58
N ASN A 95 -20.68 -12.38 1.45
CA ASN A 95 -21.75 -13.36 1.21
C ASN A 95 -21.22 -14.76 0.84
N GLY A 96 -20.20 -15.24 1.55
CA GLY A 96 -19.48 -16.46 1.28
C GLY A 96 -18.00 -16.21 1.00
N GLY A 97 -17.19 -17.27 0.94
CA GLY A 97 -15.76 -17.17 0.66
C GLY A 97 -15.49 -17.15 -0.85
N GLN A 98 -14.70 -16.19 -1.32
CA GLN A 98 -14.18 -16.12 -2.69
C GLN A 98 -12.65 -16.09 -2.63
N TYR A 99 -12.04 -17.13 -3.17
CA TYR A 99 -10.61 -17.14 -3.38
C TYR A 99 -10.23 -16.32 -4.62
N SER A 100 -9.19 -15.54 -4.50
CA SER A 100 -8.63 -14.79 -5.62
C SER A 100 -7.11 -14.71 -5.53
N GLY A 101 -6.51 -14.36 -6.64
CA GLY A 101 -5.12 -13.97 -6.76
C GLY A 101 -5.00 -12.84 -7.76
N GLY A 102 -3.85 -12.19 -7.79
CA GLY A 102 -3.68 -11.06 -8.69
C GLY A 102 -2.25 -10.56 -8.80
N VAL A 103 -2.11 -9.53 -9.61
CA VAL A 103 -0.88 -8.79 -9.78
C VAL A 103 -1.20 -7.30 -9.75
N ASP A 104 -0.39 -6.53 -9.03
CA ASP A 104 -0.42 -5.07 -9.07
C ASP A 104 0.86 -4.59 -9.81
N PRO A 105 0.83 -4.42 -11.14
CA PRO A 105 1.98 -3.96 -11.93
C PRO A 105 2.29 -2.49 -11.69
N VAL A 106 1.37 -1.76 -11.09
CA VAL A 106 1.58 -0.36 -10.70
C VAL A 106 1.82 -0.30 -9.20
N PHE A 107 3.07 -0.04 -8.83
CA PHE A 107 3.49 0.30 -7.48
C PHE A 107 4.47 1.45 -7.58
N TRP A 108 3.98 2.70 -7.46
CA TRP A 108 4.75 3.92 -7.58
C TRP A 108 4.84 4.57 -6.21
N LYS A 109 6.03 4.56 -5.63
CA LYS A 109 6.23 4.94 -4.24
C LYS A 109 7.23 6.09 -4.10
N TRP A 110 6.90 7.05 -3.26
CA TRP A 110 7.82 8.03 -2.74
C TRP A 110 8.25 7.64 -1.32
N ASN A 111 9.54 7.42 -1.11
CA ASN A 111 10.14 7.17 0.20
C ASN A 111 10.61 8.48 0.79
N PHE A 112 10.12 8.86 1.98
CA PHE A 112 10.61 10.02 2.72
C PHE A 112 11.82 9.61 3.56
N THR A 113 13.01 10.06 3.19
CA THR A 113 14.29 9.57 3.71
C THR A 113 14.92 10.47 4.77
N SER A 114 14.18 11.43 5.32
CA SER A 114 14.67 12.36 6.35
C SER A 114 14.93 11.69 7.71
N GLY A 115 14.31 10.55 7.98
CA GLY A 115 14.48 9.80 9.22
C GLY A 115 15.79 9.00 9.26
N ARG A 116 16.10 8.45 10.44
CA ARG A 116 17.27 7.57 10.63
C ARG A 116 16.92 6.08 10.63
N LYS A 117 15.81 5.70 11.25
CA LYS A 117 15.33 4.32 11.37
C LYS A 117 13.93 4.12 10.83
N VAL A 118 13.23 5.20 10.52
CA VAL A 118 11.88 5.16 9.98
C VAL A 118 11.84 6.00 8.72
N ALA A 119 11.39 5.40 7.63
CA ALA A 119 11.13 6.06 6.37
C ALA A 119 9.63 5.97 6.06
N PRO A 120 8.86 7.02 6.30
CA PRO A 120 7.48 7.09 5.82
C PRO A 120 7.44 6.99 4.29
N TYR A 121 6.30 6.57 3.74
CA TYR A 121 6.11 6.55 2.30
C TYR A 121 4.65 6.76 1.92
N ALA A 122 4.47 7.17 0.68
CA ALA A 122 3.19 7.20 0.00
C ALA A 122 3.34 6.55 -1.38
N ALA A 123 2.37 5.72 -1.78
CA ALA A 123 2.39 5.03 -3.05
C ALA A 123 1.03 5.07 -3.74
N ILE A 124 1.06 5.02 -5.07
CA ILE A 124 -0.07 4.70 -5.93
C ILE A 124 0.06 3.23 -6.29
N VAL A 125 -1.03 2.49 -6.17
CA VAL A 125 -1.07 1.06 -6.48
C VAL A 125 -2.22 0.77 -7.44
N GLY A 126 -2.03 -0.23 -8.29
CA GLY A 126 -3.08 -0.64 -9.20
C GLY A 126 -2.76 -1.94 -9.92
N GLY A 127 -3.81 -2.74 -10.17
CA GLY A 127 -3.62 -4.05 -10.76
C GLY A 127 -4.88 -4.78 -11.17
N VAL A 128 -4.74 -6.08 -11.30
CA VAL A 128 -5.78 -7.01 -11.74
C VAL A 128 -5.91 -8.14 -10.74
N VAL A 129 -7.14 -8.47 -10.40
CA VAL A 129 -7.52 -9.59 -9.52
C VAL A 129 -8.35 -10.57 -10.31
N PHE A 130 -8.02 -11.86 -10.18
CA PHE A 130 -8.74 -13.00 -10.74
C PHE A 130 -9.32 -13.81 -9.60
N SER A 131 -10.62 -14.05 -9.61
CA SER A 131 -11.32 -14.79 -8.55
C SER A 131 -12.00 -16.04 -9.08
N ASN A 132 -12.18 -17.04 -8.21
CA ASN A 132 -12.83 -18.30 -8.55
C ASN A 132 -14.35 -18.16 -8.78
N HIS A 133 -14.95 -17.11 -8.25
CA HIS A 133 -16.34 -16.72 -8.44
C HIS A 133 -16.42 -15.22 -8.70
N ASN A 134 -17.57 -14.75 -9.16
CA ASN A 134 -17.80 -13.32 -9.36
C ASN A 134 -17.56 -12.52 -8.06
N LEU A 135 -16.85 -11.41 -8.16
CA LEU A 135 -16.48 -10.54 -7.04
C LEU A 135 -16.86 -9.09 -7.34
N PRO A 136 -17.76 -8.45 -6.54
CA PRO A 136 -18.58 -9.04 -5.47
C PRO A 136 -19.52 -10.11 -6.02
N PRO A 137 -20.08 -11.00 -5.16
CA PRO A 137 -21.01 -12.02 -5.60
C PRO A 137 -22.23 -11.45 -6.32
N GLY A 138 -22.72 -12.16 -7.33
CA GLY A 138 -23.84 -11.76 -8.16
C GLY A 138 -23.48 -11.73 -9.63
N ASP A 139 -24.21 -10.95 -10.42
CA ASP A 139 -23.99 -10.79 -11.87
C ASP A 139 -22.89 -9.75 -12.16
N THR A 140 -21.69 -10.06 -11.70
CA THR A 140 -20.47 -9.22 -11.82
C THR A 140 -19.41 -9.90 -12.69
N SER A 141 -18.16 -9.95 -12.24
CA SER A 141 -17.06 -10.54 -13.00
C SER A 141 -16.07 -11.27 -12.08
N GLN A 142 -15.42 -12.30 -12.62
CA GLN A 142 -14.26 -12.94 -12.00
C GLN A 142 -12.96 -12.18 -12.25
N VAL A 143 -12.95 -11.23 -13.17
CA VAL A 143 -11.81 -10.36 -13.45
C VAL A 143 -12.16 -8.95 -12.99
N ASN A 144 -11.35 -8.43 -12.10
CA ASN A 144 -11.53 -7.10 -11.53
C ASN A 144 -10.19 -6.33 -11.53
N PHE A 145 -10.31 -5.02 -11.57
CA PHE A 145 -9.18 -4.09 -11.49
C PHE A 145 -9.15 -3.44 -10.11
N THR A 146 -7.95 -3.20 -9.62
CA THR A 146 -7.72 -2.47 -8.38
C THR A 146 -7.03 -1.15 -8.67
N SER A 147 -7.37 -0.13 -7.91
CA SER A 147 -6.64 1.14 -7.87
C SER A 147 -6.71 1.73 -6.47
N GLY A 148 -5.63 2.31 -5.99
CA GLY A 148 -5.62 2.84 -4.64
C GLY A 148 -4.36 3.60 -4.27
N LEU A 149 -4.34 4.01 -3.02
CA LEU A 149 -3.22 4.66 -2.38
C LEU A 149 -2.72 3.76 -1.25
N GLU A 150 -1.43 3.73 -1.03
CA GLU A 150 -0.84 3.08 0.14
C GLU A 150 -0.01 4.12 0.89
N VAL A 151 -0.27 4.30 2.17
CA VAL A 151 0.51 5.18 3.06
C VAL A 151 1.04 4.34 4.20
N GLY A 152 2.34 4.45 4.46
CA GLY A 152 2.97 3.61 5.47
C GLY A 152 4.33 4.10 5.92
N ALA A 153 5.02 3.22 6.63
CA ALA A 153 6.38 3.43 7.09
C ALA A 153 7.20 2.16 6.99
N GLN A 154 8.43 2.30 6.55
CA GLN A 154 9.48 1.30 6.66
C GLN A 154 10.24 1.54 7.97
N ILE A 155 10.28 0.53 8.82
CA ILE A 155 10.89 0.57 10.15
C ILE A 155 12.14 -0.32 10.11
N PHE A 156 13.30 0.30 10.16
CA PHE A 156 14.59 -0.37 10.13
C PHE A 156 15.07 -0.73 11.52
N GLY A 157 15.60 -1.94 11.65
CA GLY A 157 16.36 -2.36 12.82
C GLY A 157 17.81 -1.84 12.79
N ASN A 158 18.75 -2.68 13.18
CA ASN A 158 20.19 -2.36 13.12
C ASN A 158 20.82 -2.71 11.75
N GLY A 159 20.08 -3.37 10.88
CA GLY A 159 20.53 -3.76 9.54
C GLY A 159 19.83 -2.96 8.45
N LYS A 160 20.06 -3.38 7.19
CA LYS A 160 19.48 -2.74 6.00
C LYS A 160 18.03 -3.15 5.72
N ASN A 161 17.51 -4.20 6.36
CA ASN A 161 16.17 -4.70 6.13
C ASN A 161 15.15 -3.94 6.98
N SER A 162 13.90 -3.91 6.53
CA SER A 162 12.84 -3.16 7.20
C SER A 162 11.55 -3.96 7.36
N TRP A 163 10.85 -3.71 8.46
CA TRP A 163 9.44 -3.99 8.60
C TRP A 163 8.63 -2.86 7.95
N ASN A 164 7.50 -3.22 7.34
CA ASN A 164 6.60 -2.25 6.72
C ASN A 164 5.23 -2.33 7.37
N LEU A 165 4.71 -1.20 7.76
CA LEU A 165 3.33 -1.06 8.22
C LEU A 165 2.64 -0.05 7.33
N SER A 166 1.48 -0.39 6.78
CA SER A 166 0.74 0.54 5.94
C SER A 166 -0.77 0.35 6.01
N VAL A 167 -1.44 1.39 5.53
CA VAL A 167 -2.86 1.41 5.28
C VAL A 167 -3.07 1.68 3.79
N LYS A 168 -3.93 0.88 3.17
CA LYS A 168 -4.21 0.93 1.73
C LYS A 168 -5.72 1.06 1.51
N PRO A 169 -6.28 2.29 1.40
CA PRO A 169 -7.58 2.49 0.80
C PRO A 169 -7.50 2.15 -0.70
N TYR A 170 -8.41 1.32 -1.17
CA TYR A 170 -8.44 0.92 -2.57
C TYR A 170 -9.86 0.71 -3.08
N HIS A 171 -10.00 0.84 -4.39
CA HIS A 171 -11.18 0.56 -5.17
C HIS A 171 -10.99 -0.74 -5.96
N LEU A 172 -12.04 -1.56 -6.05
CA LEU A 172 -12.08 -2.74 -6.89
C LEU A 172 -13.33 -2.67 -7.77
N SER A 173 -13.17 -2.85 -9.07
CA SER A 173 -14.27 -2.86 -10.04
C SER A 173 -13.90 -3.70 -11.26
N ASN A 174 -14.92 -4.17 -11.99
CA ASN A 174 -14.71 -4.94 -13.20
C ASN A 174 -14.59 -4.09 -14.48
N ALA A 175 -14.53 -2.77 -14.36
CA ALA A 175 -14.49 -1.85 -15.51
C ALA A 175 -15.60 -2.11 -16.56
N SER A 176 -16.76 -2.57 -16.11
CA SER A 176 -17.90 -2.94 -16.96
C SER A 176 -17.67 -4.15 -17.88
N LEU A 177 -16.76 -5.05 -17.52
CA LEU A 177 -16.57 -6.33 -18.21
C LEU A 177 -17.70 -7.34 -17.91
N GLY A 178 -18.46 -7.16 -16.83
CA GLY A 178 -19.65 -7.91 -16.48
C GLY A 178 -20.94 -7.13 -16.73
N ASN A 179 -22.08 -7.77 -16.52
CA ASN A 179 -23.40 -7.12 -16.71
C ASN A 179 -23.62 -6.00 -15.69
N HIS A 180 -23.09 -6.16 -14.47
CA HIS A 180 -23.12 -5.16 -13.42
C HIS A 180 -21.70 -4.84 -12.93
N ASN A 181 -21.48 -3.58 -12.59
CA ASN A 181 -20.21 -3.09 -12.02
C ASN A 181 -20.47 -2.30 -10.72
N PRO A 182 -20.97 -2.96 -9.65
CA PRO A 182 -21.20 -2.26 -8.39
C PRO A 182 -19.89 -1.80 -7.74
N GLY A 183 -18.78 -2.51 -8.03
CA GLY A 183 -17.48 -2.29 -7.41
C GLY A 183 -17.48 -2.57 -5.90
N LEU A 184 -16.30 -2.62 -5.33
CA LEU A 184 -16.08 -2.50 -3.89
C LEU A 184 -15.42 -1.15 -3.65
N ASN A 185 -16.25 -0.14 -3.45
CA ASN A 185 -15.78 1.20 -3.17
C ASN A 185 -15.36 1.32 -1.71
N ALA A 186 -14.35 2.13 -1.45
CA ALA A 186 -13.87 2.40 -0.11
C ALA A 186 -13.52 1.13 0.71
N ASN A 187 -12.65 0.29 0.15
CA ASN A 187 -12.03 -0.79 0.92
C ASN A 187 -10.82 -0.22 1.66
N LEU A 188 -10.63 -0.67 2.89
CA LEU A 188 -9.50 -0.28 3.72
C LEU A 188 -8.73 -1.52 4.16
N GLN A 189 -7.48 -1.62 3.78
CA GLN A 189 -6.57 -2.70 4.16
C GLN A 189 -5.48 -2.19 5.10
N PHE A 190 -5.13 -3.00 6.09
CA PHE A 190 -3.96 -2.86 6.94
C PHE A 190 -2.94 -3.91 6.51
N MET A 191 -1.71 -3.47 6.26
CA MET A 191 -0.65 -4.30 5.70
C MET A 191 0.53 -4.38 6.66
N LEU A 192 1.09 -5.57 6.79
CA LEU A 192 2.36 -5.84 7.45
C LEU A 192 3.28 -6.51 6.44
N GLY A 193 4.48 -6.01 6.29
CA GLY A 193 5.46 -6.57 5.37
C GLY A 193 6.87 -6.60 5.94
N TYR A 194 7.75 -7.33 5.26
CA TYR A 194 9.18 -7.33 5.50
C TYR A 194 9.92 -7.17 4.18
N THR A 195 10.88 -6.25 4.13
CA THR A 195 11.65 -5.93 2.93
C THR A 195 13.14 -6.16 3.14
N TRP A 196 13.74 -6.86 2.21
CA TRP A 196 15.18 -7.01 2.01
C TRP A 196 15.63 -5.96 0.98
N HIS A 197 16.66 -5.19 1.36
CA HIS A 197 17.24 -4.14 0.53
C HIS A 197 18.61 -4.52 0.00
#